data_80974c132e5dac1a77278ce18dad720b
#
_entry.id   80974c132e5dac1a77278ce18dad720b
#
_cell.length_a   1.000
_cell.length_b   1.000
_cell.length_c   1.000
_cell.angle_alpha   90.00
_cell.angle_beta   90.00
_cell.angle_gamma   90.00
#
_symmetry.space_group_name_H-M   'P 1'
#
loop_
_entity.id
_entity.type
_entity.pdbx_description
1 polymer ?
#
loop_
_entity_poly.entity_id
_entity_poly.type
_entity_poly.pdbx_seq_one_letter_code
_entity_poly.pdbx_strand_id
1 'polypeptide(L)'
;MSKTTEILSEKCRTFIAGMQQHLTEAQTLGIQLEQLQLLDKELQELDGISRATEALREELHVKVGELNRKMDGIKTSFQEMKSRVKSNYPQEQWLRYGVTDKR
;
A
#
# COMPACT_ATOMS: atom_id res chain seq x y z
N MET A 1 -4.16 6.81 -6.75
CA MET A 1 -3.41 6.44 -7.97
C MET A 1 -2.04 7.10 -7.95
N SER A 2 -0.99 6.43 -8.40
CA SER A 2 0.32 7.07 -8.46
C SER A 2 0.33 8.16 -9.52
N LYS A 3 1.17 9.16 -9.32
CA LYS A 3 1.31 10.27 -10.26
C LYS A 3 1.75 9.77 -11.65
N THR A 4 2.63 8.80 -11.70
CA THR A 4 3.09 8.18 -12.96
C THR A 4 1.92 7.53 -13.71
N THR A 5 1.06 6.80 -13.00
CA THR A 5 -0.12 6.16 -13.57
C THR A 5 -1.11 7.19 -14.11
N GLU A 6 -1.35 8.26 -13.36
CA GLU A 6 -2.25 9.34 -13.77
C GLU A 6 -1.75 10.03 -15.05
N ILE A 7 -0.46 10.33 -15.10
CA ILE A 7 0.15 11.00 -16.26
C ILE A 7 0.02 10.12 -17.50
N LEU A 8 0.34 8.83 -17.38
CA LEU A 8 0.23 7.88 -18.49
C LEU A 8 -1.22 7.79 -18.97
N SER A 9 -2.15 7.65 -18.03
CA SER A 9 -3.59 7.53 -18.34
C SER A 9 -4.09 8.76 -19.08
N GLU A 10 -3.75 9.96 -18.63
CA GLU A 10 -4.14 11.21 -19.29
C GLU A 10 -3.57 11.33 -20.68
N LYS A 11 -2.29 11.03 -20.87
CA LYS A 11 -1.63 11.08 -22.18
C LYS A 11 -2.29 10.12 -23.15
N CYS A 12 -2.58 8.91 -22.72
CA CYS A 12 -3.22 7.91 -23.58
C CYS A 12 -4.64 8.30 -23.92
N ARG A 13 -5.42 8.82 -22.99
CA ARG A 13 -6.80 9.25 -23.24
C ARG A 13 -6.84 10.43 -24.21
N THR A 14 -5.94 11.39 -24.05
CA THR A 14 -5.81 12.52 -24.97
C THR A 14 -5.43 12.04 -26.37
N PHE A 15 -4.48 11.10 -26.46
CA PHE A 15 -4.06 10.51 -27.73
C PHE A 15 -5.21 9.78 -28.41
N ILE A 16 -5.95 8.94 -27.67
CA ILE A 16 -7.11 8.19 -28.21
C ILE A 16 -8.15 9.15 -28.75
N ALA A 17 -8.48 10.19 -27.99
CA ALA A 17 -9.46 11.19 -28.40
C ALA A 17 -9.03 11.90 -29.68
N GLY A 18 -7.76 12.27 -29.77
CA GLY A 18 -7.20 12.91 -30.95
C GLY A 18 -7.26 12.01 -32.19
N MET A 19 -6.88 10.74 -32.02
CA MET A 19 -6.92 9.78 -33.14
C MET A 19 -8.35 9.44 -33.58
N GLN A 20 -9.28 9.38 -32.64
CA GLN A 20 -10.70 9.13 -32.96
C GLN A 20 -11.33 10.28 -33.72
N GLN A 21 -10.87 11.52 -33.51
CA GLN A 21 -11.31 12.68 -34.26
C GLN A 21 -10.68 12.75 -35.65
N HIS A 22 -9.60 12.00 -35.89
CA HIS A 22 -8.83 12.02 -37.12
C HIS A 22 -8.57 10.59 -37.62
N LEU A 23 -9.62 9.78 -37.68
CA LEU A 23 -9.50 8.35 -38.04
C LEU A 23 -8.87 8.11 -39.43
N THR A 24 -9.14 8.98 -40.38
CA THR A 24 -8.57 8.84 -41.76
C THR A 24 -7.04 8.96 -41.67
N GLU A 25 -6.55 9.96 -40.97
CA GLU A 25 -5.11 10.17 -40.80
C GLU A 25 -4.49 9.05 -39.97
N ALA A 26 -5.19 8.57 -38.94
CA ALA A 26 -4.73 7.46 -38.09
C ALA A 26 -4.54 6.20 -38.94
N GLN A 27 -5.50 5.91 -39.84
CA GLN A 27 -5.44 4.74 -40.75
C GLN A 27 -4.23 4.82 -41.67
N THR A 28 -3.92 6.01 -42.17
CA THR A 28 -2.73 6.20 -43.02
C THR A 28 -1.43 5.93 -42.28
N LEU A 29 -1.44 6.07 -40.96
CA LEU A 29 -0.29 5.78 -40.11
C LEU A 29 -0.27 4.31 -39.63
N GLY A 30 -1.25 3.51 -40.07
CA GLY A 30 -1.36 2.11 -39.64
C GLY A 30 -2.02 1.92 -38.29
N ILE A 31 -2.63 2.97 -37.73
CA ILE A 31 -3.34 2.91 -36.45
C ILE A 31 -4.81 2.61 -36.71
N GLN A 32 -5.27 1.46 -36.26
CA GLN A 32 -6.62 0.97 -36.50
C GLN A 32 -7.52 1.31 -35.30
N LEU A 33 -8.85 1.44 -35.59
CA LEU A 33 -9.83 1.71 -34.54
C LEU A 33 -9.79 0.64 -33.43
N GLU A 34 -9.62 -0.62 -33.83
CA GLU A 34 -9.53 -1.75 -32.88
C GLU A 34 -8.37 -1.59 -31.90
N GLN A 35 -7.24 -1.06 -32.36
CA GLN A 35 -6.07 -0.80 -31.50
C GLN A 35 -6.38 0.30 -30.50
N LEU A 36 -7.09 1.34 -30.90
CA LEU A 36 -7.51 2.41 -30.00
C LEU A 36 -8.51 1.92 -28.98
N GLN A 37 -9.43 1.06 -29.38
CA GLN A 37 -10.42 0.45 -28.48
C GLN A 37 -9.75 -0.48 -27.48
N LEU A 38 -8.76 -1.26 -27.91
CA LEU A 38 -7.99 -2.13 -27.02
C LEU A 38 -7.21 -1.30 -25.99
N LEU A 39 -6.58 -0.22 -26.44
CA LEU A 39 -5.84 0.66 -25.54
C LEU A 39 -6.77 1.27 -24.49
N ASP A 40 -7.97 1.70 -24.89
CA ASP A 40 -8.97 2.23 -23.97
C ASP A 40 -9.38 1.17 -22.94
N LYS A 41 -9.57 -0.06 -23.37
CA LYS A 41 -9.90 -1.18 -22.47
C LYS A 41 -8.78 -1.43 -21.46
N GLU A 42 -7.53 -1.41 -21.93
CA GLU A 42 -6.37 -1.58 -21.06
C GLU A 42 -6.26 -0.46 -20.02
N LEU A 43 -6.62 0.77 -20.40
CA LEU A 43 -6.66 1.90 -19.45
C LEU A 43 -7.75 1.71 -18.40
N GLN A 44 -8.91 1.16 -18.78
CA GLN A 44 -9.96 0.84 -17.81
C GLN A 44 -9.51 -0.24 -16.83
N GLU A 45 -8.80 -1.24 -17.32
CA GLU A 45 -8.23 -2.30 -16.48
C GLU A 45 -7.18 -1.71 -15.52
N LEU A 46 -6.35 -0.81 -16.01
CA LEU A 46 -5.36 -0.10 -15.19
C LEU A 46 -6.03 0.67 -14.06
N ASP A 47 -7.11 1.39 -14.36
CA ASP A 47 -7.88 2.13 -13.36
C ASP A 47 -8.42 1.20 -12.27
N GLY A 48 -8.94 0.03 -12.68
CA GLY A 48 -9.45 -0.98 -11.74
C GLY A 48 -8.37 -1.51 -10.82
N ILE A 49 -7.20 -1.86 -11.37
CA ILE A 49 -6.05 -2.34 -10.61
C ILE A 49 -5.57 -1.25 -9.65
N SER A 50 -5.53 0.00 -10.12
CA SER A 50 -5.10 1.13 -9.31
C SER A 50 -6.01 1.34 -8.10
N ARG A 51 -7.33 1.26 -8.30
CA ARG A 51 -8.30 1.38 -7.19
C ARG A 51 -8.15 0.24 -6.19
N ALA A 52 -7.95 -0.99 -6.68
CA ALA A 52 -7.74 -2.14 -5.83
C ALA A 52 -6.46 -1.98 -4.99
N THR A 53 -5.41 -1.46 -5.60
CA THR A 53 -4.14 -1.18 -4.91
C THR A 53 -4.32 -0.16 -3.80
N GLU A 54 -5.06 0.92 -4.06
CA GLU A 54 -5.34 1.94 -3.05
C GLU A 54 -6.16 1.38 -1.88
N ALA A 55 -7.15 0.54 -2.18
CA ALA A 55 -7.95 -0.11 -1.14
C ALA A 55 -7.09 -1.00 -0.25
N LEU A 56 -6.16 -1.76 -0.83
CA LEU A 56 -5.23 -2.61 -0.08
C LEU A 56 -4.27 -1.80 0.78
N ARG A 57 -3.80 -0.66 0.28
CA ARG A 57 -2.96 0.26 1.05
C ARG A 57 -3.68 0.79 2.26
N GLU A 58 -4.97 1.13 2.09
CA GLU A 58 -5.80 1.63 3.18
C GLU A 58 -6.02 0.53 4.24
N GLU A 59 -6.31 -0.70 3.81
CA GLU A 59 -6.44 -1.84 4.71
C GLU A 59 -5.13 -2.09 5.46
N LEU A 60 -4.00 -2.03 4.76
CA LEU A 60 -2.69 -2.22 5.38
C LEU A 60 -2.42 -1.14 6.42
N HIS A 61 -2.74 0.11 6.09
CA HIS A 61 -2.56 1.25 7.02
C HIS A 61 -3.33 1.02 8.31
N VAL A 62 -4.59 0.60 8.22
CA VAL A 62 -5.43 0.28 9.38
C VAL A 62 -4.82 -0.86 10.19
N LYS A 63 -4.38 -1.93 9.52
CA LYS A 63 -3.78 -3.09 10.19
C LYS A 63 -2.46 -2.74 10.88
N VAL A 64 -1.64 -1.91 10.27
CA VAL A 64 -0.39 -1.43 10.88
C VAL A 64 -0.70 -0.63 12.14
N GLY A 65 -1.75 0.21 12.11
CA GLY A 65 -2.20 0.95 13.29
C GLY A 65 -2.64 0.03 14.41
N GLU A 66 -3.40 -1.02 14.09
CA GLU A 66 -3.82 -2.03 15.07
C GLU A 66 -2.62 -2.77 15.68
N LEU A 67 -1.67 -3.15 14.81
CA LEU A 67 -0.44 -3.82 15.24
C LEU A 67 0.33 -2.95 16.22
N ASN A 68 0.54 -1.69 15.90
CA ASN A 68 1.30 -0.75 16.73
C ASN A 68 0.62 -0.52 18.09
N ARG A 69 -0.69 -0.36 18.11
CA ARG A 69 -1.45 -0.19 19.35
C ARG A 69 -1.34 -1.44 20.21
N LYS A 70 -1.42 -2.63 19.60
CA LYS A 70 -1.30 -3.89 20.32
C LYS A 70 0.11 -4.04 20.92
N MET A 71 1.13 -3.72 20.13
CA MET A 71 2.52 -3.76 20.60
C MET A 71 2.74 -2.80 21.78
N ASP A 72 2.19 -1.59 21.70
CA ASP A 72 2.33 -0.61 22.79
C ASP A 72 1.66 -1.11 24.07
N GLY A 73 0.46 -1.69 23.95
CA GLY A 73 -0.22 -2.27 25.11
C GLY A 73 0.56 -3.41 25.74
N ILE A 74 1.14 -4.29 24.91
CA ILE A 74 1.97 -5.41 25.39
C ILE A 74 3.21 -4.88 26.07
N LYS A 75 3.90 -3.89 25.49
CA LYS A 75 5.08 -3.28 26.09
C LYS A 75 4.77 -2.70 27.47
N THR A 76 3.65 -1.98 27.57
CA THR A 76 3.24 -1.36 28.84
C THR A 76 2.98 -2.42 29.90
N SER A 77 2.19 -3.45 29.57
CA SER A 77 1.89 -4.54 30.49
C SER A 77 3.15 -5.29 30.92
N PHE A 78 4.01 -5.57 29.96
CA PHE A 78 5.26 -6.27 30.20
C PHE A 78 6.18 -5.46 31.14
N GLN A 79 6.33 -4.16 30.89
CA GLN A 79 7.16 -3.28 31.70
C GLN A 79 6.64 -3.19 33.13
N GLU A 80 5.32 -3.12 33.33
CA GLU A 80 4.71 -3.09 34.65
C GLU A 80 5.00 -4.38 35.43
N MET A 81 4.78 -5.53 34.79
CA MET A 81 5.04 -6.83 35.42
C MET A 81 6.52 -7.01 35.73
N LYS A 82 7.38 -6.65 34.80
CA LYS A 82 8.84 -6.72 34.96
C LYS A 82 9.30 -5.84 36.12
N SER A 83 8.76 -4.64 36.25
CA SER A 83 9.06 -3.73 37.35
C SER A 83 8.72 -4.34 38.70
N ARG A 84 7.60 -5.08 38.80
CA ARG A 84 7.20 -5.76 40.02
C ARG A 84 8.21 -6.83 40.42
N VAL A 85 8.70 -7.59 39.43
CA VAL A 85 9.75 -8.59 39.69
C VAL A 85 11.03 -7.91 40.17
N LYS A 86 11.47 -6.88 39.48
CA LYS A 86 12.69 -6.15 39.85
C LYS A 86 12.62 -5.51 41.19
N SER A 87 11.44 -5.04 41.61
CA SER A 87 11.25 -4.40 42.93
C SER A 87 11.23 -5.39 44.09
N ASN A 88 10.88 -6.64 43.81
CA ASN A 88 10.67 -7.63 44.86
C ASN A 88 11.78 -8.67 44.97
N TYR A 89 12.66 -8.76 43.96
CA TYR A 89 13.75 -9.76 43.95
C TYR A 89 15.08 -9.11 43.60
N PRO A 90 16.19 -9.62 44.14
CA PRO A 90 17.51 -9.12 43.74
C PRO A 90 17.86 -9.54 42.33
N GLN A 91 18.76 -8.80 41.71
CA GLN A 91 19.17 -8.99 40.31
C GLN A 91 19.56 -10.43 39.97
N GLU A 92 20.22 -11.12 40.93
CA GLU A 92 20.67 -12.50 40.74
C GLU A 92 19.52 -13.47 40.49
N GLN A 93 18.29 -13.11 40.87
CA GLN A 93 17.11 -13.95 40.71
C GLN A 93 16.26 -13.58 39.49
N TRP A 94 16.54 -12.46 38.82
CA TRP A 94 15.71 -11.97 37.71
C TRP A 94 15.62 -13.00 36.60
N LEU A 95 16.74 -13.59 36.19
CA LEU A 95 16.76 -14.56 35.08
C LEU A 95 15.87 -15.78 35.39
N ARG A 96 15.83 -16.20 36.67
CA ARG A 96 14.99 -17.30 37.14
C ARG A 96 13.51 -17.04 36.81
N TYR A 97 13.09 -15.77 36.84
CA TYR A 97 11.69 -15.37 36.59
C TYR A 97 11.49 -14.85 35.16
N GLY A 98 12.43 -15.09 34.29
CA GLY A 98 12.30 -14.74 32.89
C GLY A 98 12.66 -13.29 32.55
N VAL A 99 13.22 -12.53 33.47
CA VAL A 99 13.69 -11.17 33.20
C VAL A 99 15.14 -11.26 32.71
N THR A 100 15.32 -10.98 31.44
CA THR A 100 16.64 -11.08 30.76
C THR A 100 17.44 -9.78 30.82
N ASP A 101 16.92 -8.75 31.42
CA ASP A 101 17.59 -7.46 31.57
C ASP A 101 18.85 -7.58 32.37
N LYS A 102 19.88 -6.85 32.01
CA LYS A 102 21.12 -6.81 32.77
C LYS A 102 21.05 -5.81 33.92
N ARG A 103 20.04 -4.94 33.89
CA ARG A 103 19.75 -4.01 35.01
C ARG A 103 18.37 -3.38 34.88
#